data_30ce7ce48c9ba547a81e30f1a2da8575
#
_entry.id   30ce7ce48c9ba547a81e30f1a2da8575
#
_cell.length_a   1.000
_cell.length_b   1.000
_cell.length_c   1.000
_cell.angle_alpha   90.00
_cell.angle_beta   90.00
_cell.angle_gamma   90.00
#
_symmetry.space_group_name_H-M   'P 1'
#
loop_
_entity.id
_entity.type
_entity.pdbx_description
1 polymer ?
#
loop_
_entity_poly.entity_id
_entity_poly.type
_entity_poly.pdbx_seq_one_letter_code
_entity_poly.pdbx_strand_id
1 'polypeptide(L)'
;MKIIRILAAVFIAAGLVSSAGAQPNRQTYRDAMGRNQGTATTDNYGKTTYRDAMGRTQGSASTDNYGKTTYRDAMGRNQGSATTDNYGKTTYRDSMGRTTGTATTDSYGKTTYRDSMGRITGTSTKDSSGRVTYRDAQGRVIGTKK
;
A
#
# COMPACT_ATOMS: atom_id res chain seq x y z
N MET A 1 3.52 -1.19 20.34
CA MET A 1 4.54 -1.32 19.29
C MET A 1 4.18 -2.25 18.10
N LYS A 2 3.05 -2.97 18.14
CA LYS A 2 2.59 -3.85 17.03
C LYS A 2 1.73 -3.15 15.96
N ILE A 3 1.15 -1.99 16.26
CA ILE A 3 0.24 -1.25 15.36
C ILE A 3 0.98 -0.58 14.20
N ILE A 4 2.23 -0.16 14.40
CA ILE A 4 3.05 0.49 13.36
C ILE A 4 3.46 -0.48 12.24
N ARG A 5 3.60 -1.78 12.53
CA ARG A 5 3.94 -2.80 11.52
C ARG A 5 2.76 -3.15 10.60
N ILE A 6 1.53 -3.03 11.10
CA ILE A 6 0.31 -3.29 10.30
C ILE A 6 0.02 -2.08 9.38
N LEU A 7 0.26 -0.85 9.86
CA LEU A 7 0.16 0.32 9.00
C LEU A 7 1.22 0.29 7.87
N ALA A 8 2.46 -0.11 8.15
CA ALA A 8 3.48 -0.25 7.11
C ALA A 8 3.09 -1.27 6.03
N ALA A 9 2.46 -2.40 6.41
CA ALA A 9 1.98 -3.40 5.45
C ALA A 9 0.77 -2.90 4.64
N VAL A 10 -0.13 -2.11 5.24
CA VAL A 10 -1.28 -1.49 4.56
C VAL A 10 -0.83 -0.34 3.66
N PHE A 11 0.19 0.44 4.05
CA PHE A 11 0.76 1.49 3.21
C PHE A 11 1.47 0.95 1.95
N ILE A 12 2.01 -0.25 2.03
CA ILE A 12 2.66 -0.91 0.89
C ILE A 12 1.63 -1.42 -0.12
N ALA A 13 0.41 -1.77 0.31
CA ALA A 13 -0.61 -2.40 -0.52
C ALA A 13 -1.37 -1.47 -1.48
N ALA A 14 -1.23 -0.16 -1.36
CA ALA A 14 -2.01 0.78 -2.16
C ALA A 14 -1.24 1.40 -3.33
N GLY A 15 -0.32 0.66 -3.92
CA GLY A 15 0.32 1.02 -5.18
C GLY A 15 -0.62 0.82 -6.37
N LEU A 16 -1.58 1.71 -6.58
CA LEU A 16 -2.24 1.81 -7.86
C LEU A 16 -1.25 2.42 -8.86
N VAL A 17 -0.85 1.62 -9.81
CA VAL A 17 -0.14 2.04 -11.00
C VAL A 17 -1.07 2.96 -11.78
N SER A 18 -0.84 4.26 -11.76
CA SER A 18 -1.42 5.14 -12.77
C SER A 18 -0.44 5.21 -13.94
N SER A 19 -0.96 4.83 -15.10
CA SER A 19 -0.32 4.93 -16.40
C SER A 19 0.15 6.34 -16.73
N ALA A 20 1.34 6.40 -17.30
CA ALA A 20 1.90 7.38 -18.23
C ALA A 20 1.53 8.86 -18.08
N GLY A 21 2.58 9.65 -17.81
CA GLY A 21 2.67 11.04 -18.21
C GLY A 21 2.38 12.05 -17.12
N ALA A 22 3.45 12.77 -16.72
CA ALA A 22 3.42 14.01 -15.98
C ALA A 22 3.42 13.92 -14.43
N GLN A 23 4.38 14.64 -13.87
CA GLN A 23 4.51 15.04 -12.46
C GLN A 23 4.70 13.88 -11.47
N PRO A 24 5.70 13.97 -10.60
CA PRO A 24 5.86 12.99 -9.51
C PRO A 24 4.60 12.98 -8.64
N ASN A 25 3.87 11.86 -8.70
CA ASN A 25 2.62 11.71 -7.95
C ASN A 25 2.95 11.56 -6.46
N ARG A 26 2.74 12.65 -5.71
CA ARG A 26 2.93 12.67 -4.27
C ARG A 26 1.62 12.37 -3.55
N GLN A 27 1.64 11.38 -2.70
CA GLN A 27 0.52 11.01 -1.84
C GLN A 27 0.90 11.24 -0.37
N THR A 28 -0.05 11.73 0.42
CA THR A 28 0.13 11.96 1.86
C THR A 28 -0.74 10.99 2.64
N TYR A 29 -0.12 10.32 3.63
CA TYR A 29 -0.78 9.40 4.54
C TYR A 29 -1.04 10.10 5.87
N ARG A 30 -2.25 9.88 6.42
CA ARG A 30 -2.68 10.45 7.69
C ARG A 30 -3.25 9.36 8.58
N ASP A 31 -3.08 9.51 9.91
CA ASP A 31 -3.75 8.63 10.87
C ASP A 31 -5.25 8.96 11.01
N ALA A 32 -5.94 8.25 11.90
CA ALA A 32 -7.36 8.45 12.17
C ALA A 32 -7.69 9.86 12.70
N MET A 33 -6.71 10.55 13.29
CA MET A 33 -6.83 11.93 13.80
C MET A 33 -6.42 12.97 12.75
N GLY A 34 -6.10 12.56 11.51
CA GLY A 34 -5.67 13.44 10.42
C GLY A 34 -4.21 13.89 10.49
N ARG A 35 -3.40 13.39 11.44
CA ARG A 35 -1.98 13.75 11.58
C ARG A 35 -1.17 13.10 10.47
N ASN A 36 -0.19 13.83 9.93
CA ASN A 36 0.70 13.30 8.90
C ASN A 36 1.52 12.13 9.43
N GLN A 37 1.46 11.00 8.73
CA GLN A 37 2.25 9.79 9.00
C GLN A 37 3.39 9.61 8.00
N GLY A 38 3.35 10.34 6.89
CA GLY A 38 4.37 10.25 5.86
C GLY A 38 3.85 10.51 4.46
N THR A 39 4.73 10.31 3.49
CA THR A 39 4.43 10.53 2.07
C THR A 39 4.96 9.37 1.21
N ALA A 40 4.33 9.17 0.06
CA ALA A 40 4.87 8.39 -1.03
C ALA A 40 4.98 9.27 -2.27
N THR A 41 6.11 9.19 -2.97
CA THR A 41 6.34 9.91 -4.21
C THR A 41 6.74 8.90 -5.27
N THR A 42 6.00 8.84 -6.38
CA THR A 42 6.31 7.97 -7.51
C THR A 42 7.00 8.80 -8.59
N ASP A 43 8.18 8.36 -9.03
CA ASP A 43 8.92 8.98 -10.11
C ASP A 43 8.40 8.53 -11.50
N ASN A 44 8.96 9.12 -12.56
CA ASN A 44 8.58 8.83 -13.95
C ASN A 44 8.94 7.40 -14.40
N TYR A 45 9.76 6.68 -13.63
CA TYR A 45 10.13 5.29 -13.89
C TYR A 45 9.27 4.29 -13.12
N GLY A 46 8.21 4.79 -12.43
CA GLY A 46 7.30 3.94 -11.64
C GLY A 46 7.86 3.52 -10.28
N LYS A 47 9.02 4.03 -9.85
CA LYS A 47 9.55 3.78 -8.52
C LYS A 47 8.89 4.70 -7.51
N THR A 48 8.29 4.13 -6.49
CA THR A 48 7.70 4.86 -5.36
C THR A 48 8.67 4.88 -4.20
N THR A 49 8.95 6.07 -3.65
CA THR A 49 9.75 6.26 -2.43
C THR A 49 8.83 6.63 -1.28
N TYR A 50 8.93 5.92 -0.17
CA TYR A 50 8.17 6.15 1.05
C TYR A 50 9.02 6.92 2.06
N ARG A 51 8.43 7.97 2.67
CA ARG A 51 9.07 8.78 3.70
C ARG A 51 8.16 8.87 4.92
N ASP A 52 8.76 8.95 6.12
CA ASP A 52 8.01 9.20 7.34
C ASP A 52 7.55 10.67 7.46
N ALA A 53 6.89 11.01 8.56
CA ALA A 53 6.41 12.36 8.83
C ALA A 53 7.54 13.41 8.94
N MET A 54 8.77 12.97 9.23
CA MET A 54 9.98 13.79 9.31
C MET A 54 10.74 13.88 7.97
N GLY A 55 10.21 13.24 6.90
CA GLY A 55 10.83 13.22 5.57
C GLY A 55 11.94 12.18 5.39
N ARG A 56 12.23 11.34 6.38
CA ARG A 56 13.27 10.28 6.28
C ARG A 56 12.75 9.14 5.42
N THR A 57 13.60 8.64 4.52
CA THR A 57 13.25 7.49 3.68
C THR A 57 13.06 6.23 4.52
N GLN A 58 11.89 5.59 4.36
CA GLN A 58 11.54 4.33 5.00
C GLN A 58 11.71 3.14 4.06
N GLY A 59 11.70 3.39 2.76
CA GLY A 59 11.86 2.36 1.76
C GLY A 59 11.37 2.78 0.40
N SER A 60 11.27 1.81 -0.51
CA SER A 60 10.79 2.03 -1.87
C SER A 60 10.01 0.82 -2.39
N ALA A 61 9.23 1.06 -3.45
CA ALA A 61 8.60 0.02 -4.25
C ALA A 61 8.88 0.28 -5.73
N SER A 62 9.03 -0.77 -6.50
CA SER A 62 9.13 -0.72 -7.96
C SER A 62 8.33 -1.84 -8.58
N THR A 63 7.57 -1.54 -9.63
CA THR A 63 6.76 -2.52 -10.36
C THR A 63 7.45 -2.84 -11.68
N ASP A 64 7.60 -4.13 -11.97
CA ASP A 64 8.13 -4.60 -13.24
C ASP A 64 7.05 -4.65 -14.33
N ASN A 65 7.45 -4.97 -15.55
CA ASN A 65 6.55 -5.05 -16.71
C ASN A 65 5.54 -6.21 -16.63
N TYR A 66 5.70 -7.12 -15.67
CA TYR A 66 4.79 -8.25 -15.41
C TYR A 66 3.80 -7.96 -14.26
N GLY A 67 3.78 -6.70 -13.78
CA GLY A 67 2.88 -6.29 -12.69
C GLY A 67 3.31 -6.73 -11.29
N LYS A 68 4.53 -7.28 -11.14
CA LYS A 68 5.08 -7.61 -9.83
C LYS A 68 5.72 -6.38 -9.22
N THR A 69 5.24 -5.99 -8.06
CA THR A 69 5.83 -4.92 -7.25
C THR A 69 6.79 -5.51 -6.22
N THR A 70 8.02 -5.04 -6.18
CA THR A 70 9.03 -5.40 -5.19
C THR A 70 9.20 -4.27 -4.19
N TYR A 71 9.17 -4.58 -2.89
CA TYR A 71 9.34 -3.65 -1.78
C TYR A 71 10.74 -3.77 -1.18
N ARG A 72 11.35 -2.63 -0.88
CA ARG A 72 12.68 -2.55 -0.27
C ARG A 72 12.65 -1.62 0.93
N ASP A 73 13.46 -1.92 1.93
CA ASP A 73 13.67 -1.02 3.08
C ASP A 73 14.54 0.21 2.69
N ALA A 74 14.82 1.07 3.69
CA ALA A 74 15.65 2.25 3.51
C ALA A 74 17.10 1.93 3.07
N MET A 75 17.57 0.72 3.36
CA MET A 75 18.90 0.22 2.97
C MET A 75 18.89 -0.54 1.64
N GLY A 76 17.73 -0.59 0.94
CA GLY A 76 17.59 -1.30 -0.33
C GLY A 76 17.37 -2.81 -0.22
N ARG A 77 17.27 -3.39 0.98
CA ARG A 77 17.07 -4.83 1.19
C ARG A 77 15.63 -5.21 0.84
N ASN A 78 15.45 -6.38 0.22
CA ASN A 78 14.14 -6.90 -0.14
C ASN A 78 13.30 -7.17 1.12
N GLN A 79 12.10 -6.60 1.17
CA GLN A 79 11.10 -6.78 2.22
C GLN A 79 9.93 -7.65 1.77
N GLY A 80 9.83 -7.93 0.47
CA GLY A 80 8.77 -8.76 -0.09
C GLY A 80 8.27 -8.25 -1.42
N SER A 81 7.16 -8.80 -1.87
CA SER A 81 6.55 -8.45 -3.16
C SER A 81 5.02 -8.53 -3.13
N ALA A 82 4.40 -7.89 -4.11
CA ALA A 82 2.98 -8.05 -4.43
C ALA A 82 2.82 -8.37 -5.91
N THR A 83 1.86 -9.22 -6.24
CA THR A 83 1.49 -9.53 -7.62
C THR A 83 -0.03 -9.49 -7.73
N THR A 84 -0.54 -8.77 -8.71
CA THR A 84 -1.98 -8.69 -8.98
C THR A 84 -2.32 -9.56 -10.18
N ASP A 85 -3.29 -10.45 -10.02
CA ASP A 85 -3.79 -11.30 -11.11
C ASP A 85 -4.80 -10.54 -12.00
N ASN A 86 -5.24 -11.18 -13.08
CA ASN A 86 -6.18 -10.61 -14.04
C ASN A 86 -7.61 -10.42 -13.47
N TYR A 87 -7.88 -10.97 -12.29
CA TYR A 87 -9.16 -10.83 -11.57
C TYR A 87 -9.11 -9.72 -10.50
N GLY A 88 -8.00 -8.97 -10.44
CA GLY A 88 -7.82 -7.87 -9.49
C GLY A 88 -7.47 -8.33 -8.06
N LYS A 89 -7.13 -9.61 -7.87
CA LYS A 89 -6.64 -10.11 -6.59
C LYS A 89 -5.13 -9.89 -6.50
N THR A 90 -4.72 -9.16 -5.48
CA THR A 90 -3.31 -8.96 -5.15
C THR A 90 -2.86 -9.96 -4.09
N THR A 91 -1.76 -10.65 -4.32
CA THR A 91 -1.12 -11.55 -3.36
C THR A 91 0.17 -10.92 -2.86
N TYR A 92 0.31 -10.81 -1.54
CA TYR A 92 1.49 -10.28 -0.86
C TYR A 92 2.39 -11.42 -0.37
N ARG A 93 3.70 -11.26 -0.56
CA ARG A 93 4.71 -12.23 -0.13
C ARG A 93 5.81 -11.52 0.66
N ASP A 94 6.37 -12.22 1.64
CA ASP A 94 7.57 -11.75 2.36
C ASP A 94 8.84 -11.87 1.50
N SER A 95 9.98 -11.49 2.07
CA SER A 95 11.30 -11.58 1.41
C SER A 95 11.73 -13.01 1.08
N MET A 96 11.14 -14.03 1.74
CA MET A 96 11.35 -15.45 1.48
C MET A 96 10.35 -16.06 0.48
N GLY A 97 9.43 -15.23 -0.06
CA GLY A 97 8.41 -15.68 -1.01
C GLY A 97 7.16 -16.30 -0.39
N ARG A 98 7.03 -16.37 0.94
CA ARG A 98 5.85 -16.91 1.63
C ARG A 98 4.71 -15.93 1.54
N THR A 99 3.50 -16.42 1.28
CA THR A 99 2.29 -15.57 1.26
C THR A 99 1.98 -15.04 2.65
N THR A 100 1.89 -13.71 2.76
CA THR A 100 1.54 -13.00 4.00
C THR A 100 0.11 -12.52 4.02
N GLY A 101 -0.54 -12.43 2.86
CA GLY A 101 -1.94 -12.04 2.76
C GLY A 101 -2.37 -11.75 1.33
N THR A 102 -3.61 -11.32 1.19
CA THR A 102 -4.21 -10.95 -0.09
C THR A 102 -5.07 -9.69 0.02
N ALA A 103 -5.29 -9.03 -1.11
CA ALA A 103 -6.30 -7.98 -1.24
C ALA A 103 -7.15 -8.24 -2.48
N THR A 104 -8.44 -7.96 -2.37
CA THR A 104 -9.40 -8.02 -3.50
C THR A 104 -10.22 -6.75 -3.52
N THR A 105 -10.35 -6.15 -4.71
CA THR A 105 -11.17 -4.95 -4.90
C THR A 105 -12.44 -5.34 -5.65
N ASP A 106 -13.60 -4.98 -5.09
CA ASP A 106 -14.90 -5.21 -5.72
C ASP A 106 -15.24 -4.13 -6.76
N SER A 107 -16.34 -4.32 -7.47
CA SER A 107 -16.82 -3.39 -8.50
C SER A 107 -17.19 -2.00 -7.96
N TYR A 108 -17.38 -1.85 -6.67
CA TYR A 108 -17.68 -0.57 -6.01
C TYR A 108 -16.39 0.15 -5.50
N GLY A 109 -15.21 -0.41 -5.81
CA GLY A 109 -13.93 0.17 -5.41
C GLY A 109 -13.57 -0.07 -3.94
N LYS A 110 -14.28 -0.95 -3.23
CA LYS A 110 -13.92 -1.38 -1.89
C LYS A 110 -12.89 -2.49 -1.98
N THR A 111 -11.74 -2.29 -1.34
CA THR A 111 -10.69 -3.31 -1.20
C THR A 111 -10.82 -4.01 0.15
N THR A 112 -10.82 -5.34 0.15
CA THR A 112 -10.79 -6.16 1.36
C THR A 112 -9.42 -6.82 1.49
N TYR A 113 -8.78 -6.64 2.65
CA TYR A 113 -7.48 -7.21 2.99
C TYR A 113 -7.65 -8.45 3.86
N ARG A 114 -6.86 -9.49 3.58
CA ARG A 114 -6.87 -10.75 4.33
C ARG A 114 -5.44 -11.16 4.70
N ASP A 115 -5.29 -11.83 5.82
CA ASP A 115 -4.01 -12.45 6.21
C ASP A 115 -3.75 -13.74 5.42
N SER A 116 -2.64 -14.41 5.72
CA SER A 116 -2.25 -15.68 5.09
C SER A 116 -3.23 -16.84 5.36
N MET A 117 -4.06 -16.72 6.39
CA MET A 117 -5.12 -17.68 6.75
C MET A 117 -6.48 -17.32 6.14
N GLY A 118 -6.57 -16.24 5.35
CA GLY A 118 -7.80 -15.77 4.74
C GLY A 118 -8.71 -14.92 5.63
N ARG A 119 -8.32 -14.63 6.88
CA ARG A 119 -9.12 -13.81 7.80
C ARG A 119 -9.04 -12.35 7.38
N ILE A 120 -10.17 -11.64 7.44
CA ILE A 120 -10.22 -10.20 7.14
C ILE A 120 -9.41 -9.43 8.18
N THR A 121 -8.45 -8.63 7.72
CA THR A 121 -7.62 -7.74 8.55
C THR A 121 -8.04 -6.28 8.43
N GLY A 122 -8.81 -5.93 7.39
CA GLY A 122 -9.31 -4.58 7.19
C GLY A 122 -9.89 -4.37 5.80
N THR A 123 -10.29 -3.13 5.56
CA THR A 123 -10.83 -2.70 4.26
C THR A 123 -10.34 -1.31 3.90
N SER A 124 -10.41 -0.95 2.62
CA SER A 124 -10.28 0.43 2.18
C SER A 124 -11.33 0.79 1.14
N THR A 125 -11.73 2.06 1.11
CA THR A 125 -12.65 2.61 0.11
C THR A 125 -12.08 3.90 -0.43
N LYS A 126 -12.20 4.09 -1.74
CA LYS A 126 -11.82 5.32 -2.43
C LYS A 126 -13.07 6.14 -2.69
N ASP A 127 -13.08 7.42 -2.30
CA ASP A 127 -14.18 8.33 -2.61
C ASP A 127 -13.98 9.02 -3.98
N SER A 128 -14.98 9.80 -4.40
CA SER A 128 -14.96 10.53 -5.67
C SER A 128 -13.86 11.61 -5.74
N SER A 129 -13.35 12.08 -4.61
CA SER A 129 -12.24 13.03 -4.54
C SER A 129 -10.86 12.36 -4.64
N GLY A 130 -10.82 11.02 -4.75
CA GLY A 130 -9.60 10.23 -4.79
C GLY A 130 -8.99 9.92 -3.43
N ARG A 131 -9.63 10.34 -2.32
CA ARG A 131 -9.21 9.99 -0.97
C ARG A 131 -9.51 8.52 -0.70
N VAL A 132 -8.54 7.81 -0.15
CA VAL A 132 -8.70 6.43 0.31
C VAL A 132 -8.79 6.42 1.83
N THR A 133 -9.85 5.81 2.37
CA THR A 133 -10.04 5.60 3.82
C THR A 133 -9.79 4.15 4.16
N TYR A 134 -8.90 3.90 5.12
CA TYR A 134 -8.56 2.57 5.63
C TYR A 134 -9.27 2.28 6.94
N ARG A 135 -9.79 1.05 7.08
CA ARG A 135 -10.49 0.57 8.27
C ARG A 135 -9.89 -0.75 8.74
N ASP A 136 -9.90 -0.98 10.03
CA ASP A 136 -9.53 -2.28 10.62
C ASP A 136 -10.62 -3.34 10.40
N ALA A 137 -10.40 -4.56 10.91
CA ALA A 137 -11.36 -5.67 10.81
C ALA A 137 -12.70 -5.38 11.51
N GLN A 138 -12.71 -4.46 12.48
CA GLN A 138 -13.92 -4.01 13.20
C GLN A 138 -14.59 -2.80 12.54
N GLY A 139 -14.09 -2.33 11.40
CA GLY A 139 -14.63 -1.20 10.66
C GLY A 139 -14.21 0.19 11.15
N ARG A 140 -13.34 0.29 12.17
CA ARG A 140 -12.85 1.57 12.69
C ARG A 140 -11.85 2.19 11.71
N VAL A 141 -11.94 3.50 11.51
CA VAL A 141 -10.97 4.22 10.67
C VAL A 141 -9.60 4.21 11.32
N ILE A 142 -8.59 3.73 10.59
CA ILE A 142 -7.18 3.68 11.02
C ILE A 142 -6.29 4.66 10.26
N GLY A 143 -6.78 5.24 9.17
CA GLY A 143 -6.03 6.24 8.42
C GLY A 143 -6.64 6.59 7.08
N THR A 144 -6.03 7.56 6.42
CA THR A 144 -6.42 8.02 5.08
C THR A 144 -5.19 8.27 4.20
N LYS A 145 -5.41 8.24 2.88
CA LYS A 145 -4.43 8.62 1.85
C LYS A 145 -5.10 9.56 0.84
N LYS A 146 -4.39 10.62 0.44
CA LYS A 146 -4.77 11.52 -0.64
C LYS A 146 -3.55 11.88 -1.48
#